data_13436bdb57b3e2cfd0a64c2d48740cdb
#
_entry.id   13436bdb57b3e2cfd0a64c2d48740cdb
#
_cell.length_a   1.000
_cell.length_b   1.000
_cell.length_c   1.000
_cell.angle_alpha   90.00
_cell.angle_beta   90.00
_cell.angle_gamma   90.00
#
_symmetry.space_group_name_H-M   'P 1'
#
loop_
_entity.id
_entity.type
_entity.pdbx_description
1 polymer ?
#
loop_
_entity_poly.entity_id
_entity_poly.type
_entity_poly.pdbx_seq_one_letter_code
_entity_poly.pdbx_strand_id
1 'polypeptide(L)'
;MFTKKRKGDSVTYGIIGLGRFGQALALELAAANEEILVMDREEEKVRLLRDYTENAFVVKNLDKSTLSEMGVQNCDIVVVCIGEEMDSSILTTLHLKGLGVPRVIAKAASLE
;
A
#
# COMPACT_ATOMS: atom_id res chain seq x y z
N MET A 1 -1.37 11.72 -6.87
CA MET A 1 -1.98 11.49 -5.54
C MET A 1 -3.26 10.70 -5.66
N PHE A 2 -3.44 9.75 -4.78
CA PHE A 2 -4.63 8.91 -4.80
C PHE A 2 -5.77 9.60 -4.06
N THR A 3 -6.94 9.65 -4.67
CA THR A 3 -8.13 10.14 -4.01
C THR A 3 -9.24 9.11 -4.19
N LYS A 4 -10.05 8.95 -3.15
CA LYS A 4 -11.12 7.99 -3.19
C LYS A 4 -12.23 8.48 -4.10
N LYS A 5 -12.57 7.70 -5.10
CA LYS A 5 -13.55 8.12 -6.09
C LYS A 5 -14.93 7.53 -5.87
N ARG A 6 -14.99 6.47 -5.11
CA ARG A 6 -16.24 5.73 -4.97
C ARG A 6 -16.76 5.86 -3.58
N LYS A 7 -18.03 5.62 -3.46
CA LYS A 7 -18.70 5.72 -2.19
C LYS A 7 -19.42 4.43 -1.89
N GLY A 8 -19.96 4.36 -0.70
CA GLY A 8 -20.77 3.23 -0.33
C GLY A 8 -19.92 2.06 0.06
N ASP A 9 -20.18 0.93 -0.57
CA ASP A 9 -19.62 -0.33 -0.12
C ASP A 9 -18.23 -0.62 -0.63
N SER A 10 -17.71 0.23 -1.50
CA SER A 10 -16.38 0.00 -2.05
C SER A 10 -15.32 0.07 -0.98
N VAL A 11 -14.37 -0.84 -1.05
CA VAL A 11 -13.23 -0.85 -0.14
C VAL A 11 -12.00 -0.53 -0.95
N THR A 12 -11.21 0.38 -0.43
CA THR A 12 -9.99 0.81 -1.08
C THR A 12 -8.80 0.29 -0.29
N TYR A 13 -7.90 -0.39 -0.98
CA TYR A 13 -6.75 -1.01 -0.36
C TYR A 13 -5.48 -0.29 -0.74
N GLY A 14 -4.63 -0.06 0.24
CA GLY A 14 -3.28 0.42 -0.02
C GLY A 14 -2.32 -0.73 0.22
N ILE A 15 -1.33 -0.88 -0.65
CA ILE A 15 -0.33 -1.93 -0.49
C ILE A 15 1.04 -1.28 -0.56
N ILE A 16 1.76 -1.36 0.55
CA ILE A 16 3.09 -0.77 0.65
C ILE A 16 4.09 -1.90 0.64
N GLY A 17 4.87 -1.98 -0.43
CA GLY A 17 5.82 -3.06 -0.62
C GLY A 17 5.28 -4.09 -1.59
N LEU A 18 5.97 -4.26 -2.71
CA LEU A 18 5.53 -5.14 -3.79
C LEU A 18 6.50 -6.29 -4.01
N GLY A 19 6.92 -6.90 -2.90
CA GLY A 19 7.61 -8.18 -2.99
C GLY A 19 6.62 -9.25 -3.43
N ARG A 20 6.99 -10.51 -3.22
CA ARG A 20 6.12 -11.60 -3.67
C ARG A 20 4.72 -11.50 -3.12
N PHE A 21 4.62 -11.30 -1.82
CA PHE A 21 3.31 -11.27 -1.20
C PHE A 21 2.50 -10.04 -1.63
N GLY A 22 3.13 -8.86 -1.56
CA GLY A 22 2.42 -7.63 -1.90
C GLY A 22 1.96 -7.63 -3.34
N GLN A 23 2.79 -8.14 -4.24
CA GLN A 23 2.44 -8.20 -5.64
C GLN A 23 1.27 -9.16 -5.88
N ALA A 24 1.33 -10.34 -5.27
CA ALA A 24 0.26 -11.31 -5.43
C ALA A 24 -1.05 -10.76 -4.87
N LEU A 25 -0.97 -10.10 -3.71
CA LEU A 25 -2.16 -9.52 -3.11
C LEU A 25 -2.76 -8.44 -4.01
N ALA A 26 -1.90 -7.58 -4.55
CA ALA A 26 -2.38 -6.50 -5.41
C ALA A 26 -3.07 -7.04 -6.65
N LEU A 27 -2.50 -8.09 -7.25
CA LEU A 27 -3.09 -8.68 -8.45
C LEU A 27 -4.43 -9.33 -8.15
N GLU A 28 -4.53 -10.00 -7.01
CA GLU A 28 -5.81 -10.62 -6.64
C GLU A 28 -6.88 -9.57 -6.38
N LEU A 29 -6.52 -8.49 -5.72
CA LEU A 29 -7.48 -7.43 -5.46
C LEU A 29 -7.91 -6.74 -6.74
N ALA A 30 -6.97 -6.53 -7.66
CA ALA A 30 -7.31 -5.93 -8.94
C ALA A 30 -8.23 -6.85 -9.74
N ALA A 31 -7.99 -8.15 -9.69
CA ALA A 31 -8.84 -9.11 -10.39
C ALA A 31 -10.25 -9.12 -9.81
N ALA A 32 -10.39 -8.78 -8.54
CA ALA A 32 -11.69 -8.70 -7.89
C ALA A 32 -12.34 -7.33 -8.07
N ASN A 33 -11.74 -6.47 -8.88
CA ASN A 33 -12.24 -5.12 -9.14
C ASN A 33 -12.23 -4.22 -7.91
N GLU A 34 -11.35 -4.50 -6.98
CA GLU A 34 -11.18 -3.60 -5.84
C GLU A 34 -10.27 -2.46 -6.24
N GLU A 35 -10.47 -1.33 -5.59
CA GLU A 35 -9.63 -0.17 -5.85
C GLU A 35 -8.34 -0.29 -5.05
N ILE A 36 -7.19 -0.13 -5.72
CA ILE A 36 -5.92 -0.31 -5.03
C ILE A 36 -4.98 0.87 -5.29
N LEU A 37 -4.20 1.17 -4.26
CA LEU A 37 -3.09 2.10 -4.32
C LEU A 37 -1.86 1.29 -3.94
N VAL A 38 -0.87 1.22 -4.82
CA VAL A 38 0.32 0.42 -4.56
C VAL A 38 1.56 1.29 -4.61
N MET A 39 2.55 0.92 -3.83
CA MET A 39 3.81 1.65 -3.83
C MET A 39 4.96 0.73 -3.44
N ASP A 40 6.12 1.02 -4.02
CA ASP A 40 7.35 0.32 -3.73
C ASP A 40 8.49 1.25 -4.08
N ARG A 41 9.67 0.97 -3.56
CA ARG A 41 10.81 1.82 -3.86
C ARG A 41 11.47 1.46 -5.19
N GLU A 42 11.12 0.31 -5.77
CA GLU A 42 11.73 -0.15 -7.01
C GLU A 42 10.78 -0.02 -8.18
N GLU A 43 11.24 0.72 -9.18
CA GLU A 43 10.43 0.98 -10.36
C GLU A 43 9.97 -0.30 -11.04
N GLU A 44 10.83 -1.32 -11.07
CA GLU A 44 10.49 -2.56 -11.75
C GLU A 44 9.25 -3.21 -11.15
N LYS A 45 9.15 -3.16 -9.83
CA LYS A 45 8.01 -3.78 -9.17
C LYS A 45 6.75 -2.98 -9.36
N VAL A 46 6.87 -1.67 -9.33
CA VAL A 46 5.71 -0.80 -9.53
C VAL A 46 5.19 -0.93 -10.95
N ARG A 47 6.10 -1.07 -11.91
CA ARG A 47 5.70 -1.15 -13.31
C ARG A 47 4.76 -2.31 -13.58
N LEU A 48 4.95 -3.42 -12.87
CA LEU A 48 4.11 -4.59 -13.07
C LEU A 48 2.66 -4.32 -12.72
N LEU A 49 2.41 -3.34 -11.87
CA LEU A 49 1.06 -3.05 -11.44
C LEU A 49 0.39 -1.93 -12.24
N ARG A 50 1.14 -1.27 -13.13
CA ARG A 50 0.57 -0.11 -13.82
C ARG A 50 -0.51 -0.46 -14.80
N ASP A 51 -0.57 -1.71 -15.25
CA ASP A 51 -1.65 -2.14 -16.13
C ASP A 51 -2.93 -2.40 -15.36
N TYR A 52 -2.85 -2.41 -14.04
CA TYR A 52 -3.98 -2.78 -13.20
C TYR A 52 -4.51 -1.62 -12.38
N THR A 53 -3.72 -0.57 -12.21
CA THR A 53 -4.17 0.59 -11.46
C THR A 53 -3.37 1.81 -11.89
N GLU A 54 -4.03 2.96 -11.90
CA GLU A 54 -3.36 4.23 -12.14
C GLU A 54 -2.61 4.70 -10.91
N ASN A 55 -2.87 4.10 -9.76
CA ASN A 55 -2.29 4.53 -8.50
C ASN A 55 -1.16 3.61 -8.10
N ALA A 56 -0.12 3.57 -8.94
CA ALA A 56 1.06 2.76 -8.71
C ALA A 56 2.27 3.70 -8.72
N PHE A 57 2.91 3.84 -7.57
CA PHE A 57 3.91 4.87 -7.39
C PHE A 57 5.23 4.33 -6.87
N VAL A 58 6.32 4.90 -7.38
CA VAL A 58 7.64 4.65 -6.82
C VAL A 58 7.83 5.62 -5.67
N VAL A 59 8.06 5.08 -4.49
CA VAL A 59 8.21 5.90 -3.28
C VAL A 59 9.47 5.44 -2.58
N LYS A 60 10.45 6.32 -2.50
CA LYS A 60 11.74 5.98 -1.92
C LYS A 60 11.77 6.13 -0.41
N ASN A 61 10.91 6.95 0.12
CA ASN A 61 10.95 7.32 1.52
C ASN A 61 9.53 7.25 2.07
N LEU A 62 9.34 6.45 3.09
CA LEU A 62 8.00 6.23 3.65
C LEU A 62 7.75 7.08 4.88
N ASP A 63 8.21 8.33 4.86
CA ASP A 63 7.90 9.21 5.97
C ASP A 63 6.43 9.64 5.91
N LYS A 64 5.98 10.22 7.01
CA LYS A 64 4.56 10.51 7.16
C LYS A 64 4.06 11.50 6.11
N SER A 65 4.86 12.50 5.80
CA SER A 65 4.43 13.50 4.83
C SER A 65 4.31 12.92 3.43
N THR A 66 5.23 12.03 3.05
CA THR A 66 5.16 11.38 1.75
C THR A 66 3.93 10.49 1.65
N LEU A 67 3.67 9.72 2.70
CA LEU A 67 2.49 8.87 2.71
C LEU A 67 1.22 9.69 2.60
N SER A 68 1.17 10.82 3.29
CA SER A 68 0.02 11.69 3.22
C SER A 68 -0.16 12.25 1.81
N GLU A 69 0.93 12.62 1.16
CA GLU A 69 0.86 13.13 -0.20
C GLU A 69 0.39 12.08 -1.20
N MET A 70 0.71 10.83 -0.94
CA MET A 70 0.25 9.75 -1.80
C MET A 70 -1.24 9.49 -1.61
N GLY A 71 -1.82 9.95 -0.52
CA GLY A 71 -3.25 9.80 -0.30
C GLY A 71 -3.63 8.54 0.44
N VAL A 72 -2.71 8.00 1.27
CA VAL A 72 -3.00 6.75 1.99
C VAL A 72 -4.19 6.90 2.93
N GLN A 73 -4.45 8.11 3.40
CA GLN A 73 -5.57 8.33 4.32
C GLN A 73 -6.91 8.10 3.65
N ASN A 74 -6.92 8.00 2.33
CA ASN A 74 -8.15 7.69 1.60
C ASN A 74 -8.37 6.20 1.42
N CYS A 75 -7.45 5.38 1.91
CA CYS A 75 -7.61 3.95 1.89
C CYS A 75 -8.36 3.49 3.11
N ASP A 76 -9.17 2.45 2.95
CA ASP A 76 -9.87 1.85 4.08
C ASP A 76 -8.96 0.88 4.82
N ILE A 77 -8.12 0.18 4.07
CA ILE A 77 -7.19 -0.80 4.62
C ILE A 77 -5.86 -0.60 3.93
N VAL A 78 -4.80 -0.54 4.72
CA VAL A 78 -3.45 -0.50 4.15
C VAL A 78 -2.69 -1.71 4.68
N VAL A 79 -2.11 -2.46 3.75
CA VAL A 79 -1.31 -3.64 4.08
C VAL A 79 0.15 -3.28 3.90
N VAL A 80 0.93 -3.44 4.94
CA VAL A 80 2.35 -3.11 4.94
C VAL A 80 3.12 -4.40 4.69
N CYS A 81 3.78 -4.49 3.54
CA CYS A 81 4.46 -5.70 3.09
C CYS A 81 5.94 -5.41 2.83
N ILE A 82 6.61 -4.80 3.78
CA ILE A 82 7.96 -4.28 3.55
C ILE A 82 9.03 -5.35 3.71
N GLY A 83 8.65 -6.55 3.94
CA GLY A 83 9.62 -7.63 3.94
C GLY A 83 10.36 -7.73 5.26
N GLU A 84 11.68 -7.68 5.19
CA GLU A 84 12.49 -8.05 6.35
C GLU A 84 12.77 -6.91 7.29
N GLU A 85 12.42 -5.69 6.93
CA GLU A 85 12.77 -4.53 7.75
C GLU A 85 11.68 -4.26 8.75
N MET A 86 11.74 -4.97 9.84
CA MET A 86 10.70 -4.87 10.86
C MET A 86 10.59 -3.46 11.43
N ASP A 87 11.73 -2.81 11.66
CA ASP A 87 11.69 -1.46 12.21
C ASP A 87 10.96 -0.51 11.30
N SER A 88 11.22 -0.62 10.00
CA SER A 88 10.53 0.22 9.03
C SER A 88 9.04 -0.08 9.01
N SER A 89 8.70 -1.36 9.14
CA SER A 89 7.31 -1.77 9.13
C SER A 89 6.55 -1.18 10.32
N ILE A 90 7.16 -1.22 11.49
CA ILE A 90 6.52 -0.67 12.68
C ILE A 90 6.33 0.82 12.55
N LEU A 91 7.36 1.53 12.11
CA LEU A 91 7.28 2.97 11.98
C LEU A 91 6.25 3.37 10.93
N THR A 92 6.25 2.66 9.80
CA THR A 92 5.26 2.93 8.76
C THR A 92 3.85 2.72 9.29
N THR A 93 3.65 1.66 10.05
CA THR A 93 2.34 1.39 10.64
C THR A 93 1.90 2.54 11.54
N LEU A 94 2.80 3.06 12.35
CA LEU A 94 2.47 4.17 13.23
C LEU A 94 2.11 5.42 12.43
N HIS A 95 2.85 5.68 11.35
CA HIS A 95 2.53 6.82 10.50
C HIS A 95 1.14 6.68 9.90
N LEU A 96 0.81 5.49 9.43
CA LEU A 96 -0.50 5.26 8.82
C LEU A 96 -1.63 5.45 9.83
N LYS A 97 -1.44 4.96 11.03
CA LYS A 97 -2.45 5.15 12.06
C LYS A 97 -2.58 6.62 12.39
N GLY A 98 -1.47 7.33 12.46
CA GLY A 98 -1.49 8.77 12.73
C GLY A 98 -2.17 9.56 11.64
N LEU A 99 -2.19 9.04 10.40
CA LEU A 99 -2.87 9.69 9.29
C LEU A 99 -4.35 9.33 9.21
N GLY A 100 -4.81 8.46 10.09
CA GLY A 100 -6.24 8.15 10.14
C GLY A 100 -6.68 6.99 9.29
N VAL A 101 -5.75 6.15 8.84
CA VAL A 101 -6.14 4.95 8.09
C VAL A 101 -6.91 4.03 9.03
N PRO A 102 -8.14 3.63 8.67
CA PRO A 102 -8.97 2.87 9.61
C PRO A 102 -8.37 1.52 9.98
N ARG A 103 -7.79 0.80 9.04
CA ARG A 103 -7.20 -0.50 9.33
C ARG A 103 -5.84 -0.61 8.69
N VAL A 104 -4.87 -1.02 9.49
CA VAL A 104 -3.52 -1.24 8.99
C VAL A 104 -3.14 -2.66 9.36
N ILE A 105 -2.71 -3.42 8.36
CA ILE A 105 -2.27 -4.79 8.54
C ILE A 105 -0.81 -4.85 8.15
N ALA A 106 0.03 -5.25 9.09
CA ALA A 106 1.46 -5.38 8.82
C ALA A 106 1.79 -6.86 8.76
N LYS A 107 2.32 -7.27 7.61
CA LYS A 107 2.73 -8.64 7.45
C LYS A 107 4.02 -8.87 8.20
N ALA A 108 4.03 -9.86 9.05
CA ALA A 108 5.24 -10.19 9.81
C ALA A 108 6.28 -10.76 8.86
N ALA A 109 7.53 -10.44 9.13
CA ALA A 109 8.62 -11.00 8.36
C ALA A 109 8.70 -12.49 8.61
N SER A 110 9.09 -13.22 7.57
CA SER A 110 9.28 -14.65 7.70
C SER A 110 10.51 -14.91 8.54
N LEU A 111 10.44 -15.97 9.32
CA LEU A 111 11.57 -16.35 10.15
C LEU A 111 12.45 -17.38 9.48
N GLU A 112 12.11 -17.85 8.32
CA GLU A 112 12.97 -18.82 7.67
C GLU A 112 14.12 -18.26 6.97
#